data_f74f375ec51db49dc5bce62859c99fdb
#
_entry.id   f74f375ec51db49dc5bce62859c99fdb
#
_cell.length_a   1.000
_cell.length_b   1.000
_cell.length_c   1.000
_cell.angle_alpha   90.00
_cell.angle_beta   90.00
_cell.angle_gamma   90.00
#
_symmetry.space_group_name_H-M   'P 1'
#
loop_
_entity.id
_entity.type
_entity.pdbx_description
1 polymer ?
#
loop_
_entity_poly.entity_id
_entity_poly.type
_entity_poly.pdbx_seq_one_letter_code
_entity_poly.pdbx_strand_id
1 'polypeptide(L)'
;MIYINQLKKSFGKKTVLNNISLDIEEGKCTALIGKNGAGKSTLIDILIGHKHANSGTVEDKLNLISSHNMSILFQTTNLPKLIKVKELYHLYQQLYTNPMTFNEFQKITQFSNLQLEQYANKLSGGQKRLLDFVLTLIGKPQFLILDEPTTSMDIETREHFWNLIEQLKEDGITILYTSHYIEEVERMADKVVYLEQGSIKINDTPHNILFSQNNSIIEIMTFTEEQYQILSETYDIEITNGNLKIQTENVEAVITNLIKINVDLNQITIYKKSLLELMFSKEERVVQ
;
A
#
# COMPACT_ATOMS: atom_id res chain seq x y z
N MET A 1 14.80 3.01 -13.05
CA MET A 1 14.68 1.79 -12.25
C MET A 1 15.74 1.75 -11.18
N ILE A 2 15.36 1.52 -9.93
CA ILE A 2 16.24 1.43 -8.75
C ILE A 2 16.36 -0.05 -8.38
N TYR A 3 17.59 -0.55 -8.26
CA TYR A 3 17.88 -1.93 -7.84
C TYR A 3 18.49 -1.95 -6.46
N ILE A 4 17.92 -2.73 -5.58
CA ILE A 4 18.43 -2.99 -4.23
C ILE A 4 18.90 -4.43 -4.20
N ASN A 5 20.20 -4.65 -3.90
CA ASN A 5 20.82 -5.97 -3.97
C ASN A 5 21.41 -6.35 -2.61
N GLN A 6 20.90 -7.45 -2.05
CA GLN A 6 21.40 -8.12 -0.83
C GLN A 6 21.64 -7.17 0.35
N LEU A 7 20.76 -6.18 0.52
CA LEU A 7 20.91 -5.14 1.50
C LEU A 7 20.75 -5.69 2.93
N LYS A 8 21.72 -5.39 3.80
CA LYS A 8 21.68 -5.76 5.22
C LYS A 8 21.83 -4.54 6.09
N LYS A 9 21.05 -4.49 7.19
CA LYS A 9 21.17 -3.46 8.22
C LYS A 9 20.95 -4.05 9.60
N SER A 10 21.90 -3.77 10.51
CA SER A 10 21.79 -4.13 11.92
C SER A 10 22.05 -2.91 12.80
N PHE A 11 21.43 -2.87 13.97
CA PHE A 11 21.67 -1.91 15.03
C PHE A 11 22.14 -2.68 16.28
N GLY A 12 23.43 -2.61 16.58
CA GLY A 12 24.06 -3.46 17.55
C GLY A 12 23.88 -4.95 17.19
N LYS A 13 23.25 -5.73 18.07
CA LYS A 13 23.00 -7.16 17.86
C LYS A 13 21.70 -7.45 17.09
N LYS A 14 20.84 -6.45 16.86
CA LYS A 14 19.55 -6.62 16.21
C LYS A 14 19.67 -6.39 14.71
N THR A 15 19.47 -7.44 13.91
CA THR A 15 19.35 -7.33 12.45
C THR A 15 17.92 -6.85 12.12
N VAL A 16 17.81 -5.75 11.37
CA VAL A 16 16.55 -5.13 10.97
C VAL A 16 16.23 -5.39 9.51
N LEU A 17 17.26 -5.42 8.65
CA LEU A 17 17.14 -5.83 7.26
C LEU A 17 18.12 -6.97 7.00
N ASN A 18 17.63 -8.06 6.45
CA ASN A 18 18.42 -9.26 6.21
C ASN A 18 18.30 -9.70 4.76
N ASN A 19 19.33 -9.38 3.97
CA ASN A 19 19.45 -9.80 2.57
C ASN A 19 18.27 -9.35 1.69
N ILE A 20 17.92 -8.07 1.77
CA ILE A 20 16.83 -7.48 0.98
C ILE A 20 17.28 -7.28 -0.46
N SER A 21 16.57 -7.90 -1.39
CA SER A 21 16.74 -7.68 -2.83
C SER A 21 15.38 -7.38 -3.46
N LEU A 22 15.26 -6.22 -4.07
CA LEU A 22 14.06 -5.79 -4.81
C LEU A 22 14.41 -4.73 -5.84
N ASP A 23 13.53 -4.55 -6.79
CA ASP A 23 13.58 -3.49 -7.79
C ASP A 23 12.35 -2.59 -7.68
N ILE A 24 12.56 -1.28 -7.84
CA ILE A 24 11.51 -0.27 -7.97
C ILE A 24 11.48 0.15 -9.43
N GLU A 25 10.39 -0.19 -10.09
CA GLU A 25 10.23 0.06 -11.51
C GLU A 25 9.84 1.52 -11.78
N GLU A 26 10.41 2.08 -12.84
CA GLU A 26 10.12 3.44 -13.28
C GLU A 26 8.66 3.58 -13.72
N GLY A 27 8.01 4.69 -13.34
CA GLY A 27 6.61 4.97 -13.66
C GLY A 27 5.60 4.03 -13.01
N LYS A 28 6.04 3.22 -12.05
CA LYS A 28 5.20 2.27 -11.33
C LYS A 28 5.03 2.64 -9.86
N CYS A 29 3.93 2.18 -9.28
CA CYS A 29 3.63 2.34 -7.87
C CYS A 29 3.94 1.04 -7.12
N THR A 30 4.98 1.06 -6.28
CA THR A 30 5.40 -0.08 -5.45
C THR A 30 4.90 0.12 -4.02
N ALA A 31 4.09 -0.82 -3.53
CA ALA A 31 3.65 -0.88 -2.14
C ALA A 31 4.65 -1.66 -1.28
N LEU A 32 5.22 -1.03 -0.28
CA LEU A 32 6.05 -1.68 0.74
C LEU A 32 5.23 -1.94 2.00
N ILE A 33 4.81 -3.17 2.20
CA ILE A 33 3.90 -3.58 3.25
C ILE A 33 4.64 -4.37 4.33
N GLY A 34 4.14 -4.35 5.54
CA GLY A 34 4.66 -5.16 6.64
C GLY A 34 4.23 -4.60 7.99
N LYS A 35 4.28 -5.44 9.02
CA LYS A 35 3.96 -5.05 10.40
C LYS A 35 4.91 -3.96 10.91
N ASN A 36 4.50 -3.28 11.98
CA ASN A 36 5.37 -2.32 12.65
C ASN A 36 6.66 -3.01 13.12
N GLY A 37 7.80 -2.38 12.82
CA GLY A 37 9.11 -2.95 13.13
C GLY A 37 9.64 -3.97 12.09
N ALA A 38 8.94 -4.23 10.99
CA ALA A 38 9.40 -5.11 9.91
C ALA A 38 10.65 -4.60 9.17
N GLY A 39 10.95 -3.30 9.27
CA GLY A 39 12.13 -2.68 8.63
C GLY A 39 11.80 -1.66 7.54
N LYS A 40 10.53 -1.37 7.26
CA LYS A 40 10.08 -0.45 6.19
C LYS A 40 10.76 0.92 6.26
N SER A 41 10.64 1.62 7.39
CA SER A 41 11.26 2.94 7.57
C SER A 41 12.79 2.88 7.53
N THR A 42 13.40 1.77 7.97
CA THR A 42 14.86 1.60 7.84
C THR A 42 15.28 1.46 6.38
N LEU A 43 14.50 0.75 5.57
CA LEU A 43 14.74 0.64 4.13
C LEU A 43 14.61 2.00 3.44
N ILE A 44 13.54 2.75 3.75
CA ILE A 44 13.34 4.12 3.26
C ILE A 44 14.50 5.03 3.67
N ASP A 45 14.92 5.02 4.95
CA ASP A 45 16.05 5.82 5.43
C ASP A 45 17.36 5.52 4.69
N ILE A 46 17.58 4.27 4.26
CA ILE A 46 18.74 3.93 3.47
C ILE A 46 18.60 4.45 2.03
N LEU A 47 17.42 4.32 1.41
CA LEU A 47 17.15 4.84 0.08
C LEU A 47 17.37 6.34 -0.03
N ILE A 48 16.93 7.10 0.95
CA ILE A 48 17.09 8.57 0.97
C ILE A 48 18.45 9.04 1.53
N GLY A 49 19.35 8.11 1.86
CA GLY A 49 20.68 8.42 2.33
C GLY A 49 20.79 8.85 3.80
N HIS A 50 19.70 8.77 4.59
CA HIS A 50 19.71 9.08 6.02
C HIS A 50 20.45 8.02 6.85
N LYS A 51 20.54 6.78 6.33
CA LYS A 51 21.25 5.68 6.97
C LYS A 51 22.08 4.91 5.95
N HIS A 52 23.18 4.35 6.40
CA HIS A 52 24.01 3.47 5.58
C HIS A 52 23.68 2.00 5.87
N ALA A 53 23.63 1.18 4.81
CA ALA A 53 23.58 -0.27 4.95
C ALA A 53 24.89 -0.82 5.54
N ASN A 54 24.84 -1.99 6.17
CA ASN A 54 26.04 -2.69 6.60
C ASN A 54 26.69 -3.45 5.40
N SER A 55 25.86 -3.93 4.48
CA SER A 55 26.30 -4.55 3.22
C SER A 55 25.17 -4.50 2.19
N GLY A 56 25.49 -4.85 0.94
CA GLY A 56 24.60 -4.74 -0.20
C GLY A 56 24.73 -3.41 -0.92
N THR A 57 24.01 -3.24 -2.02
CA THR A 57 24.09 -2.04 -2.87
C THR A 57 22.71 -1.52 -3.21
N VAL A 58 22.62 -0.22 -3.47
CA VAL A 58 21.49 0.44 -4.12
C VAL A 58 22.03 1.06 -5.40
N GLU A 59 21.52 0.60 -6.54
CA GLU A 59 21.88 1.10 -7.86
C GLU A 59 20.71 1.91 -8.41
N ASP A 60 20.95 3.17 -8.71
CA ASP A 60 19.97 4.09 -9.30
C ASP A 60 20.45 4.55 -10.68
N LYS A 61 20.02 3.83 -11.72
CA LYS A 61 20.48 4.08 -13.10
C LYS A 61 19.94 5.36 -13.72
N LEU A 62 18.87 5.93 -13.16
CA LEU A 62 18.17 7.11 -13.70
C LEU A 62 18.33 8.34 -12.81
N ASN A 63 19.15 8.23 -11.76
CA ASN A 63 19.35 9.30 -10.78
C ASN A 63 18.04 9.78 -10.11
N LEU A 64 17.11 8.84 -9.89
CA LEU A 64 15.81 9.11 -9.27
C LEU A 64 15.94 9.52 -7.80
N ILE A 65 16.93 8.97 -7.09
CA ILE A 65 17.19 9.22 -5.64
C ILE A 65 17.95 10.54 -5.41
N SER A 66 18.06 11.38 -6.41
CA SER A 66 18.69 12.70 -6.21
C SER A 66 17.74 13.67 -5.52
N SER A 67 18.29 14.65 -4.78
CA SER A 67 17.51 15.69 -4.12
C SER A 67 16.66 16.55 -5.07
N HIS A 68 16.96 16.56 -6.37
CA HIS A 68 16.20 17.28 -7.39
C HIS A 68 15.06 16.46 -7.96
N ASN A 69 15.21 15.13 -8.01
CA ASN A 69 14.24 14.23 -8.66
C ASN A 69 13.35 13.50 -7.67
N MET A 70 13.68 13.50 -6.38
CA MET A 70 12.96 12.79 -5.34
C MET A 70 12.31 13.74 -4.36
N SER A 71 11.10 13.39 -3.95
CA SER A 71 10.42 14.00 -2.80
C SER A 71 9.90 12.92 -1.86
N ILE A 72 9.77 13.27 -0.59
CA ILE A 72 9.30 12.35 0.44
C ILE A 72 8.19 12.99 1.27
N LEU A 73 7.11 12.24 1.47
CA LEU A 73 6.09 12.51 2.48
C LEU A 73 6.33 11.60 3.68
N PHE A 74 6.74 12.16 4.80
CA PHE A 74 6.95 11.42 6.04
C PHE A 74 5.62 11.07 6.71
N GLN A 75 5.62 10.04 7.56
CA GLN A 75 4.44 9.58 8.30
C GLN A 75 3.78 10.71 9.11
N THR A 76 4.56 11.59 9.71
CA THR A 76 4.05 12.69 10.56
C THR A 76 4.07 14.01 9.81
N THR A 77 2.90 14.64 9.69
CA THR A 77 2.75 15.99 9.13
C THR A 77 3.05 17.05 10.19
N ASN A 78 4.06 17.88 9.96
CA ASN A 78 4.45 18.98 10.83
C ASN A 78 4.38 20.31 10.06
N LEU A 79 3.22 20.96 10.05
CA LEU A 79 3.04 22.28 9.42
C LEU A 79 3.37 23.41 10.38
N PRO A 80 4.04 24.48 9.91
CA PRO A 80 4.35 25.66 10.73
C PRO A 80 3.08 26.32 11.28
N LYS A 81 3.14 26.90 12.49
CA LYS A 81 1.95 27.44 13.16
C LYS A 81 1.66 28.80 12.63
N LEU A 82 2.16 29.66 12.15
CA LEU A 82 1.83 31.05 11.81
C LEU A 82 2.05 31.36 10.31
N ILE A 83 1.92 30.35 9.47
CA ILE A 83 2.08 30.50 8.02
C ILE A 83 0.75 30.09 7.37
N LYS A 84 0.24 30.91 6.47
CA LYS A 84 -0.96 30.60 5.66
C LYS A 84 -0.64 29.57 4.61
N VAL A 85 -1.66 28.85 4.14
CA VAL A 85 -1.51 27.82 3.09
C VAL A 85 -0.84 28.41 1.85
N LYS A 86 -1.32 29.58 1.35
CA LYS A 86 -0.71 30.23 0.17
C LYS A 86 0.73 30.70 0.40
N GLU A 87 1.05 31.16 1.60
CA GLU A 87 2.40 31.59 1.94
C GLU A 87 3.37 30.40 1.97
N LEU A 88 2.87 29.25 2.47
CA LEU A 88 3.63 28.01 2.47
C LEU A 88 3.91 27.52 1.05
N TYR A 89 2.90 27.59 0.14
CA TYR A 89 3.12 27.32 -1.28
C TYR A 89 4.23 28.22 -1.84
N HIS A 90 4.15 29.55 -1.64
CA HIS A 90 5.15 30.48 -2.17
C HIS A 90 6.55 30.25 -1.60
N LEU A 91 6.65 29.84 -0.34
CA LEU A 91 7.92 29.46 0.27
C LEU A 91 8.55 28.27 -0.45
N TYR A 92 7.76 27.20 -0.66
CA TYR A 92 8.24 26.00 -1.36
C TYR A 92 8.55 26.29 -2.85
N GLN A 93 7.72 27.11 -3.51
CA GLN A 93 7.95 27.51 -4.90
C GLN A 93 9.35 28.10 -5.10
N GLN A 94 9.85 28.88 -4.16
CA GLN A 94 11.17 29.54 -4.26
C GLN A 94 12.35 28.55 -4.18
N LEU A 95 12.13 27.32 -3.73
CA LEU A 95 13.17 26.31 -3.62
C LEU A 95 13.49 25.61 -4.95
N TYR A 96 12.67 25.82 -5.98
CA TYR A 96 12.76 25.07 -7.24
C TYR A 96 12.87 26.01 -8.45
N THR A 97 13.57 25.57 -9.48
CA THR A 97 13.75 26.35 -10.73
C THR A 97 12.54 26.30 -11.66
N ASN A 98 11.79 25.19 -11.64
CA ASN A 98 10.58 25.00 -12.46
C ASN A 98 9.44 24.44 -11.60
N PRO A 99 8.95 25.22 -10.62
CA PRO A 99 7.94 24.73 -9.69
C PRO A 99 6.57 24.60 -10.34
N MET A 100 5.71 23.84 -9.69
CA MET A 100 4.26 23.82 -9.93
C MET A 100 3.70 25.25 -9.83
N THR A 101 2.81 25.65 -10.70
CA THR A 101 2.14 26.95 -10.64
C THR A 101 1.10 27.02 -9.53
N PHE A 102 0.75 28.23 -9.07
CA PHE A 102 -0.29 28.38 -8.05
C PHE A 102 -1.66 27.86 -8.50
N ASN A 103 -1.99 28.01 -9.77
CA ASN A 103 -3.23 27.48 -10.31
C ASN A 103 -3.26 25.95 -10.29
N GLU A 104 -2.15 25.28 -10.64
CA GLU A 104 -2.03 23.82 -10.52
C GLU A 104 -2.14 23.39 -9.06
N PHE A 105 -1.45 24.07 -8.13
CA PHE A 105 -1.53 23.82 -6.70
C PHE A 105 -2.97 23.92 -6.18
N GLN A 106 -3.68 25.00 -6.53
CA GLN A 106 -5.07 25.22 -6.13
C GLN A 106 -6.00 24.15 -6.72
N LYS A 107 -5.80 23.77 -7.98
CA LYS A 107 -6.55 22.70 -8.63
C LYS A 107 -6.35 21.35 -7.96
N ILE A 108 -5.12 21.02 -7.59
CA ILE A 108 -4.77 19.75 -6.96
C ILE A 108 -5.27 19.71 -5.51
N THR A 109 -5.08 20.76 -4.73
CA THR A 109 -5.57 20.78 -3.34
C THR A 109 -7.08 20.89 -3.23
N GLN A 110 -7.75 21.44 -4.26
CA GLN A 110 -9.18 21.81 -4.26
C GLN A 110 -9.55 22.77 -3.12
N PHE A 111 -8.58 23.50 -2.57
CA PHE A 111 -8.83 24.43 -1.47
C PHE A 111 -9.55 25.69 -1.94
N SER A 112 -10.57 26.07 -1.20
CA SER A 112 -11.28 27.35 -1.36
C SER A 112 -10.35 28.53 -1.03
N ASN A 113 -10.70 29.72 -1.51
CA ASN A 113 -9.96 30.93 -1.18
C ASN A 113 -9.86 31.16 0.35
N LEU A 114 -10.87 30.78 1.12
CA LEU A 114 -10.83 30.87 2.58
C LEU A 114 -9.77 29.94 3.18
N GLN A 115 -9.66 28.71 2.68
CA GLN A 115 -8.66 27.74 3.13
C GLN A 115 -7.25 28.16 2.73
N LEU A 116 -7.06 28.76 1.54
CA LEU A 116 -5.77 29.29 1.09
C LEU A 116 -5.27 30.46 1.97
N GLU A 117 -6.19 31.30 2.48
CA GLU A 117 -5.88 32.41 3.40
C GLU A 117 -5.79 31.99 4.87
N GLN A 118 -6.17 30.77 5.19
CA GLN A 118 -6.12 30.23 6.56
C GLN A 118 -4.71 29.79 6.93
N TYR A 119 -4.36 29.85 8.22
CA TYR A 119 -3.13 29.24 8.73
C TYR A 119 -3.12 27.72 8.49
N ALA A 120 -2.04 27.19 7.94
CA ALA A 120 -1.93 25.78 7.55
C ALA A 120 -2.21 24.82 8.72
N ASN A 121 -1.79 25.17 9.93
CA ASN A 121 -2.06 24.37 11.14
C ASN A 121 -3.54 24.38 11.62
N LYS A 122 -4.40 25.19 11.01
CA LYS A 122 -5.84 25.27 11.32
C LYS A 122 -6.72 24.42 10.39
N LEU A 123 -6.16 23.87 9.34
CA LEU A 123 -6.82 22.90 8.47
C LEU A 123 -7.24 21.65 9.27
N SER A 124 -8.20 20.88 8.75
CA SER A 124 -8.53 19.54 9.29
C SER A 124 -7.33 18.58 9.18
N GLY A 125 -7.39 17.45 9.85
CA GLY A 125 -6.33 16.43 9.79
C GLY A 125 -6.04 15.97 8.35
N GLY A 126 -7.09 15.59 7.62
CA GLY A 126 -6.99 15.17 6.23
C GLY A 126 -6.50 16.28 5.31
N GLN A 127 -7.02 17.51 5.47
CA GLN A 127 -6.56 18.67 4.70
C GLN A 127 -5.08 19.00 4.94
N LYS A 128 -4.60 18.88 6.18
CA LYS A 128 -3.17 19.04 6.50
C LYS A 128 -2.34 17.99 5.78
N ARG A 129 -2.80 16.76 5.80
CA ARG A 129 -2.10 15.65 5.16
C ARG A 129 -2.07 15.82 3.64
N LEU A 130 -3.20 16.21 3.04
CA LEU A 130 -3.27 16.53 1.62
C LEU A 130 -2.36 17.72 1.27
N LEU A 131 -2.36 18.80 2.06
CA LEU A 131 -1.45 19.93 1.86
C LEU A 131 0.00 19.48 1.87
N ASP A 132 0.40 18.71 2.89
CA ASP A 132 1.77 18.20 3.06
C ASP A 132 2.19 17.36 1.83
N PHE A 133 1.30 16.49 1.37
CA PHE A 133 1.51 15.74 0.12
C PHE A 133 1.68 16.66 -1.09
N VAL A 134 0.79 17.62 -1.32
CA VAL A 134 0.88 18.49 -2.50
C VAL A 134 2.12 19.40 -2.45
N LEU A 135 2.60 19.77 -1.26
CA LEU A 135 3.88 20.48 -1.11
C LEU A 135 5.07 19.64 -1.63
N THR A 136 5.03 18.31 -1.50
CA THR A 136 6.06 17.43 -2.07
C THR A 136 6.08 17.42 -3.60
N LEU A 137 4.96 17.80 -4.25
CA LEU A 137 4.81 17.82 -5.69
C LEU A 137 5.28 19.14 -6.33
N ILE A 138 5.52 20.20 -5.54
CA ILE A 138 5.85 21.54 -6.07
C ILE A 138 7.08 21.51 -6.97
N GLY A 139 8.09 20.71 -6.62
CA GLY A 139 9.32 20.53 -7.38
C GLY A 139 9.19 19.64 -8.62
N LYS A 140 8.02 19.10 -8.91
CA LYS A 140 7.77 18.13 -10.00
C LYS A 140 8.73 16.94 -9.94
N PRO A 141 8.76 16.19 -8.84
CA PRO A 141 9.67 15.06 -8.66
C PRO A 141 9.36 13.94 -9.66
N GLN A 142 10.38 13.16 -10.01
CA GLN A 142 10.26 11.94 -10.81
C GLN A 142 10.09 10.69 -9.92
N PHE A 143 10.44 10.80 -8.63
CA PHE A 143 10.31 9.74 -7.65
C PHE A 143 9.68 10.27 -6.35
N LEU A 144 8.61 9.63 -5.93
CA LEU A 144 7.92 9.92 -4.68
C LEU A 144 8.05 8.77 -3.70
N ILE A 145 8.43 9.09 -2.47
CA ILE A 145 8.35 8.17 -1.33
C ILE A 145 7.26 8.67 -0.40
N LEU A 146 6.28 7.82 -0.10
CA LEU A 146 5.11 8.18 0.69
C LEU A 146 5.01 7.23 1.89
N ASP A 147 5.32 7.72 3.09
CA ASP A 147 5.24 6.89 4.31
C ASP A 147 3.87 7.07 4.97
N GLU A 148 3.02 6.02 4.87
CA GLU A 148 1.63 5.99 5.34
C GLU A 148 0.83 7.25 4.96
N PRO A 149 0.68 7.54 3.65
CA PRO A 149 0.21 8.84 3.17
C PRO A 149 -1.21 9.20 3.59
N THR A 150 -2.11 8.23 3.72
CA THR A 150 -3.55 8.44 3.94
C THR A 150 -3.95 8.48 5.41
N THR A 151 -2.99 8.35 6.31
CA THR A 151 -3.24 8.44 7.75
C THR A 151 -3.91 9.77 8.11
N SER A 152 -5.02 9.73 8.86
CA SER A 152 -5.84 10.88 9.25
C SER A 152 -6.66 11.54 8.13
N MET A 153 -6.74 10.95 6.95
CA MET A 153 -7.67 11.37 5.90
C MET A 153 -9.06 10.77 6.13
N ASP A 154 -10.10 11.58 5.93
CA ASP A 154 -11.47 11.10 5.77
C ASP A 154 -11.65 10.41 4.40
N ILE A 155 -12.82 9.81 4.19
CA ILE A 155 -13.10 9.01 2.98
C ILE A 155 -12.98 9.88 1.72
N GLU A 156 -13.52 11.10 1.73
CA GLU A 156 -13.51 11.99 0.57
C GLU A 156 -12.09 12.47 0.22
N THR A 157 -11.33 12.88 1.23
CA THR A 157 -9.92 13.29 1.05
C THR A 157 -9.06 12.12 0.56
N ARG A 158 -9.33 10.90 1.05
CA ARG A 158 -8.62 9.69 0.64
C ARG A 158 -8.93 9.31 -0.81
N GLU A 159 -10.19 9.37 -1.24
CA GLU A 159 -10.58 9.16 -2.63
C GLU A 159 -9.90 10.18 -3.56
N HIS A 160 -9.88 11.44 -3.16
CA HIS A 160 -9.18 12.47 -3.92
C HIS A 160 -7.67 12.19 -4.01
N PHE A 161 -7.03 11.80 -2.91
CA PHE A 161 -5.63 11.42 -2.88
C PHE A 161 -5.32 10.23 -3.82
N TRP A 162 -6.16 9.19 -3.83
CA TRP A 162 -5.98 8.04 -4.72
C TRP A 162 -6.07 8.43 -6.20
N ASN A 163 -7.03 9.29 -6.55
CA ASN A 163 -7.15 9.80 -7.91
C ASN A 163 -5.91 10.62 -8.33
N LEU A 164 -5.31 11.38 -7.41
CA LEU A 164 -4.04 12.07 -7.67
C LEU A 164 -2.89 11.09 -7.89
N ILE A 165 -2.79 10.02 -7.11
CA ILE A 165 -1.77 8.98 -7.31
C ILE A 165 -1.90 8.32 -8.69
N GLU A 166 -3.12 8.01 -9.15
CA GLU A 166 -3.36 7.47 -10.48
C GLU A 166 -2.88 8.44 -11.58
N GLN A 167 -3.21 9.73 -11.47
CA GLN A 167 -2.72 10.75 -12.41
C GLN A 167 -1.19 10.86 -12.42
N LEU A 168 -0.55 10.85 -11.26
CA LEU A 168 0.91 10.89 -11.15
C LEU A 168 1.58 9.66 -11.80
N LYS A 169 0.96 8.49 -11.70
CA LYS A 169 1.42 7.28 -12.41
C LYS A 169 1.28 7.43 -13.92
N GLU A 170 0.16 7.96 -14.41
CA GLU A 170 -0.06 8.23 -15.82
C GLU A 170 0.97 9.25 -16.38
N ASP A 171 1.38 10.22 -15.54
CA ASP A 171 2.46 11.17 -15.86
C ASP A 171 3.87 10.54 -15.78
N GLY A 172 3.97 9.24 -15.47
CA GLY A 172 5.24 8.50 -15.45
C GLY A 172 6.05 8.66 -14.14
N ILE A 173 5.45 9.18 -13.07
CA ILE A 173 6.14 9.34 -11.79
C ILE A 173 6.27 7.98 -11.10
N THR A 174 7.47 7.67 -10.65
CA THR A 174 7.77 6.46 -9.87
C THR A 174 7.34 6.67 -8.42
N ILE A 175 6.64 5.71 -7.82
CA ILE A 175 6.12 5.85 -6.46
C ILE A 175 6.51 4.62 -5.63
N LEU A 176 7.09 4.88 -4.46
CA LEU A 176 7.25 3.90 -3.38
C LEU A 176 6.42 4.36 -2.19
N TYR A 177 5.45 3.57 -1.76
CA TYR A 177 4.68 3.96 -0.59
C TYR A 177 4.56 2.82 0.42
N THR A 178 4.40 3.21 1.70
CA THR A 178 4.04 2.26 2.75
C THR A 178 2.56 2.40 3.07
N SER A 179 1.91 1.29 3.35
CA SER A 179 0.55 1.27 3.89
C SER A 179 0.34 0.04 4.77
N HIS A 180 -0.61 0.14 5.66
CA HIS A 180 -1.19 -0.99 6.37
C HIS A 180 -2.66 -1.23 5.96
N TYR A 181 -3.19 -0.44 5.03
CA TYR A 181 -4.52 -0.59 4.46
C TYR A 181 -4.45 -1.36 3.14
N ILE A 182 -4.99 -2.57 3.13
CA ILE A 182 -4.92 -3.45 1.96
C ILE A 182 -5.73 -2.92 0.78
N GLU A 183 -6.87 -2.28 1.03
CA GLU A 183 -7.67 -1.65 -0.01
C GLU A 183 -6.87 -0.64 -0.85
N GLU A 184 -5.97 0.12 -0.21
CA GLU A 184 -5.07 1.04 -0.90
C GLU A 184 -4.10 0.30 -1.80
N VAL A 185 -3.59 -0.83 -1.31
CA VAL A 185 -2.63 -1.65 -2.05
C VAL A 185 -3.28 -2.26 -3.28
N GLU A 186 -4.47 -2.83 -3.14
CA GLU A 186 -5.22 -3.41 -4.25
C GLU A 186 -5.57 -2.36 -5.32
N ARG A 187 -5.82 -1.12 -4.91
CA ARG A 187 -6.19 -0.04 -5.82
C ARG A 187 -5.00 0.61 -6.52
N MET A 188 -3.93 0.93 -5.79
CA MET A 188 -2.86 1.80 -6.29
C MET A 188 -1.61 1.05 -6.75
N ALA A 189 -1.31 -0.12 -6.15
CA ALA A 189 -0.05 -0.79 -6.38
C ALA A 189 0.01 -1.53 -7.70
N ASP A 190 1.06 -1.28 -8.46
CA ASP A 190 1.47 -2.15 -9.58
C ASP A 190 2.30 -3.34 -9.07
N LYS A 191 2.99 -3.15 -7.95
CA LYS A 191 3.85 -4.15 -7.30
C LYS A 191 3.71 -4.11 -5.79
N VAL A 192 3.71 -5.27 -5.17
CA VAL A 192 3.62 -5.44 -3.72
C VAL A 192 4.89 -6.11 -3.21
N VAL A 193 5.52 -5.47 -2.24
CA VAL A 193 6.67 -6.00 -1.50
C VAL A 193 6.26 -6.19 -0.04
N TYR A 194 6.06 -7.43 0.38
CA TYR A 194 5.75 -7.74 1.78
C TYR A 194 7.03 -8.03 2.56
N LEU A 195 7.31 -7.16 3.51
CA LEU A 195 8.47 -7.23 4.40
C LEU A 195 8.05 -7.77 5.77
N GLU A 196 8.68 -8.87 6.18
CA GLU A 196 8.45 -9.50 7.48
C GLU A 196 9.77 -9.83 8.15
N GLN A 197 9.93 -9.39 9.40
CA GLN A 197 11.13 -9.64 10.21
C GLN A 197 12.45 -9.37 9.46
N GLY A 198 12.45 -8.26 8.69
CA GLY A 198 13.62 -7.85 7.93
C GLY A 198 13.91 -8.66 6.67
N SER A 199 12.99 -9.49 6.20
CA SER A 199 13.12 -10.28 4.97
C SER A 199 11.92 -10.08 4.07
N ILE A 200 12.12 -10.10 2.75
CA ILE A 200 11.02 -10.05 1.77
C ILE A 200 10.38 -11.43 1.68
N LYS A 201 9.08 -11.50 1.87
CA LYS A 201 8.25 -12.71 1.76
C LYS A 201 7.47 -12.77 0.46
N ILE A 202 7.07 -11.60 -0.05
CA ILE A 202 6.34 -11.46 -1.31
C ILE A 202 6.96 -10.28 -2.08
N ASN A 203 7.14 -10.45 -3.37
CA ASN A 203 7.60 -9.42 -4.29
C ASN A 203 6.98 -9.71 -5.66
N ASP A 204 5.73 -9.29 -5.86
CA ASP A 204 4.95 -9.61 -7.07
C ASP A 204 3.84 -8.57 -7.29
N THR A 205 3.14 -8.67 -8.40
CA THR A 205 1.96 -7.84 -8.67
C THR A 205 0.77 -8.27 -7.81
N PRO A 206 -0.16 -7.37 -7.44
CA PRO A 206 -1.39 -7.74 -6.74
C PRO A 206 -2.15 -8.87 -7.46
N HIS A 207 -2.23 -8.78 -8.78
CA HIS A 207 -2.86 -9.82 -9.61
C HIS A 207 -2.23 -11.20 -9.40
N ASN A 208 -0.91 -11.32 -9.55
CA ASN A 208 -0.21 -12.59 -9.39
C ASN A 208 -0.39 -13.16 -7.97
N ILE A 209 -0.35 -12.30 -6.95
CA ILE A 209 -0.56 -12.72 -5.56
C ILE A 209 -1.96 -13.32 -5.37
N LEU A 210 -3.00 -12.65 -5.89
CA LEU A 210 -4.39 -13.10 -5.80
C LEU A 210 -4.64 -14.39 -6.59
N PHE A 211 -3.95 -14.58 -7.72
CA PHE A 211 -4.12 -15.75 -8.58
C PHE A 211 -3.08 -16.86 -8.37
N SER A 212 -2.04 -16.62 -7.54
CA SER A 212 -1.02 -17.64 -7.21
C SER A 212 -1.60 -18.85 -6.46
N GLN A 213 -2.72 -18.67 -5.79
CA GLN A 213 -3.51 -19.76 -5.21
C GLN A 213 -4.79 -19.90 -6.03
N ASN A 214 -4.91 -21.00 -6.78
CA ASN A 214 -6.12 -21.33 -7.53
C ASN A 214 -7.36 -21.58 -6.64
N ASN A 215 -7.23 -21.39 -5.34
CA ASN A 215 -8.27 -21.71 -4.38
C ASN A 215 -9.30 -20.58 -4.26
N SER A 216 -10.53 -20.90 -4.55
CA SER A 216 -11.71 -20.10 -4.23
C SER A 216 -12.30 -20.54 -2.90
N ILE A 217 -12.96 -19.63 -2.20
CA ILE A 217 -13.76 -19.93 -1.02
C ILE A 217 -15.23 -19.87 -1.44
N ILE A 218 -15.96 -20.93 -1.13
CA ILE A 218 -17.42 -20.98 -1.26
C ILE A 218 -17.97 -20.91 0.15
N GLU A 219 -18.69 -19.83 0.46
CA GLU A 219 -19.32 -19.61 1.76
C GLU A 219 -20.82 -19.83 1.63
N ILE A 220 -21.36 -20.68 2.50
CA ILE A 220 -22.78 -21.07 2.55
C ILE A 220 -23.36 -20.51 3.85
N MET A 221 -24.34 -19.60 3.72
CA MET A 221 -24.92 -18.86 4.86
C MET A 221 -25.95 -19.70 5.64
N THR A 222 -26.67 -20.57 4.94
CA THR A 222 -27.68 -21.44 5.56
C THR A 222 -27.55 -22.86 5.04
N PHE A 223 -27.51 -23.83 5.96
CA PHE A 223 -27.39 -25.24 5.64
C PHE A 223 -28.08 -26.09 6.73
N THR A 224 -28.49 -27.30 6.35
CA THR A 224 -29.03 -28.30 7.31
C THR A 224 -27.92 -29.18 7.85
N GLU A 225 -28.19 -29.87 8.97
CA GLU A 225 -27.24 -30.84 9.54
C GLU A 225 -26.92 -31.97 8.55
N GLU A 226 -27.91 -32.42 7.77
CA GLU A 226 -27.72 -33.44 6.73
C GLU A 226 -26.78 -32.95 5.62
N GLN A 227 -26.97 -31.70 5.15
CA GLN A 227 -26.09 -31.06 4.16
C GLN A 227 -24.66 -30.93 4.69
N TYR A 228 -24.51 -30.53 5.95
CA TYR A 228 -23.21 -30.44 6.58
C TYR A 228 -22.49 -31.80 6.63
N GLN A 229 -23.18 -32.88 7.05
CA GLN A 229 -22.58 -34.20 7.10
C GLN A 229 -22.10 -34.67 5.72
N ILE A 230 -22.93 -34.52 4.68
CA ILE A 230 -22.55 -34.90 3.30
C ILE A 230 -21.34 -34.11 2.81
N LEU A 231 -21.30 -32.80 3.07
CA LEU A 231 -20.20 -31.94 2.61
C LEU A 231 -18.92 -32.24 3.38
N SER A 232 -19.00 -32.50 4.68
CA SER A 232 -17.83 -32.78 5.55
C SER A 232 -17.14 -34.12 5.21
N GLU A 233 -17.82 -35.04 4.59
CA GLU A 233 -17.22 -36.28 4.07
C GLU A 233 -16.38 -36.06 2.81
N THR A 234 -16.67 -34.96 2.05
CA THR A 234 -16.08 -34.75 0.72
C THR A 234 -15.09 -33.58 0.71
N TYR A 235 -15.32 -32.57 1.56
CA TYR A 235 -14.57 -31.34 1.56
C TYR A 235 -14.02 -31.01 2.95
N ASP A 236 -12.88 -30.31 2.98
CA ASP A 236 -12.38 -29.69 4.21
C ASP A 236 -13.23 -28.43 4.48
N ILE A 237 -13.94 -28.45 5.61
CA ILE A 237 -14.93 -27.45 5.99
C ILE A 237 -14.47 -26.66 7.20
N GLU A 238 -14.54 -25.34 7.09
CA GLU A 238 -14.39 -24.43 8.22
C GLU A 238 -15.74 -23.77 8.53
N ILE A 239 -16.12 -23.69 9.80
CA ILE A 239 -17.32 -22.95 10.23
C ILE A 239 -16.87 -21.65 10.89
N THR A 240 -17.27 -20.52 10.31
CA THR A 240 -16.95 -19.19 10.82
C THR A 240 -18.23 -18.37 10.90
N ASN A 241 -18.53 -17.80 12.08
CA ASN A 241 -19.75 -16.99 12.31
C ASN A 241 -21.07 -17.67 11.93
N GLY A 242 -21.12 -19.00 12.01
CA GLY A 242 -22.30 -19.79 11.63
C GLY A 242 -22.41 -20.11 10.13
N ASN A 243 -21.51 -19.61 9.30
CA ASN A 243 -21.41 -19.91 7.87
C ASN A 243 -20.42 -21.06 7.64
N LEU A 244 -20.74 -21.91 6.66
CA LEU A 244 -19.89 -23.01 6.24
C LEU A 244 -19.00 -22.53 5.08
N LYS A 245 -17.68 -22.73 5.20
CA LYS A 245 -16.70 -22.36 4.17
C LYS A 245 -16.01 -23.59 3.62
N ILE A 246 -15.97 -23.68 2.30
CA ILE A 246 -15.26 -24.73 1.54
C ILE A 246 -14.18 -24.05 0.73
N GLN A 247 -12.92 -24.44 0.93
CA GLN A 247 -11.82 -24.01 0.09
C GLN A 247 -11.63 -25.01 -1.05
N THR A 248 -11.63 -24.54 -2.31
CA THR A 248 -11.57 -25.41 -3.48
C THR A 248 -10.81 -24.79 -4.66
N GLU A 249 -10.12 -25.65 -5.42
CA GLU A 249 -9.56 -25.29 -6.73
C GLU A 249 -10.57 -25.49 -7.87
N ASN A 250 -11.61 -26.27 -7.62
CA ASN A 250 -12.64 -26.61 -8.60
C ASN A 250 -14.02 -26.17 -8.11
N VAL A 251 -14.35 -24.91 -8.37
CA VAL A 251 -15.64 -24.31 -8.02
C VAL A 251 -16.81 -25.04 -8.66
N GLU A 252 -16.67 -25.48 -9.92
CA GLU A 252 -17.74 -26.16 -10.69
C GLU A 252 -18.14 -27.48 -10.01
N ALA A 253 -17.16 -28.28 -9.57
CA ALA A 253 -17.42 -29.53 -8.88
C ALA A 253 -18.16 -29.31 -7.55
N VAL A 254 -17.78 -28.30 -6.78
CA VAL A 254 -18.47 -27.99 -5.52
C VAL A 254 -19.89 -27.51 -5.78
N ILE A 255 -20.09 -26.57 -6.71
CA ILE A 255 -21.44 -26.06 -7.07
C ILE A 255 -22.32 -27.21 -7.55
N THR A 256 -21.81 -28.13 -8.38
CA THR A 256 -22.56 -29.31 -8.84
C THR A 256 -23.02 -30.18 -7.67
N ASN A 257 -22.18 -30.36 -6.65
CA ASN A 257 -22.55 -31.12 -5.45
C ASN A 257 -23.57 -30.36 -4.60
N LEU A 258 -23.43 -29.04 -4.43
CA LEU A 258 -24.40 -28.20 -3.70
C LEU A 258 -25.80 -28.29 -4.32
N ILE A 259 -25.89 -28.26 -5.65
CA ILE A 259 -27.16 -28.44 -6.37
C ILE A 259 -27.79 -29.83 -6.10
N LYS A 260 -26.98 -30.90 -6.11
CA LYS A 260 -27.45 -32.27 -5.87
C LYS A 260 -28.05 -32.45 -4.48
N ILE A 261 -27.54 -31.76 -3.48
CA ILE A 261 -28.04 -31.84 -2.10
C ILE A 261 -29.02 -30.70 -1.77
N ASN A 262 -29.53 -30.00 -2.77
CA ASN A 262 -30.54 -28.94 -2.66
C ASN A 262 -30.12 -27.78 -1.74
N VAL A 263 -28.86 -27.33 -1.77
CA VAL A 263 -28.47 -26.09 -1.14
C VAL A 263 -29.00 -24.92 -1.97
N ASP A 264 -29.57 -23.93 -1.29
CA ASP A 264 -30.04 -22.70 -1.94
C ASP A 264 -28.86 -21.86 -2.44
N LEU A 265 -28.68 -21.79 -3.76
CA LEU A 265 -27.60 -21.02 -4.37
C LEU A 265 -27.67 -19.50 -4.12
N ASN A 266 -28.85 -18.97 -3.72
CA ASN A 266 -28.95 -17.56 -3.32
C ASN A 266 -28.31 -17.28 -1.95
N GLN A 267 -28.01 -18.34 -1.20
CA GLN A 267 -27.36 -18.25 0.12
C GLN A 267 -25.87 -18.59 0.07
N ILE A 268 -25.27 -18.58 -1.14
CA ILE A 268 -23.83 -18.81 -1.29
C ILE A 268 -23.12 -17.56 -1.80
N THR A 269 -21.89 -17.40 -1.37
CA THR A 269 -20.95 -16.41 -1.89
C THR A 269 -19.68 -17.10 -2.34
N ILE A 270 -19.18 -16.75 -3.52
CA ILE A 270 -17.93 -17.30 -4.05
C ILE A 270 -16.93 -16.15 -4.16
N TYR A 271 -15.82 -16.29 -3.47
CA TYR A 271 -14.77 -15.27 -3.50
C TYR A 271 -13.38 -15.92 -3.41
N LYS A 272 -12.35 -15.17 -3.78
CA LYS A 272 -10.94 -15.53 -3.51
C LYS A 272 -10.49 -14.90 -2.22
N LYS A 273 -9.49 -15.51 -1.56
CA LYS A 273 -8.86 -14.88 -0.42
C LYS A 273 -8.40 -13.48 -0.81
N SER A 274 -8.67 -12.51 0.05
CA SER A 274 -8.16 -11.16 -0.11
C SER A 274 -6.63 -11.15 -0.05
N LEU A 275 -6.02 -10.10 -0.57
CA LEU A 275 -4.58 -9.90 -0.45
C LEU A 275 -4.11 -9.98 1.01
N LEU A 276 -4.92 -9.43 1.93
CA LEU A 276 -4.70 -9.50 3.37
C LEU A 276 -4.60 -10.93 3.89
N GLU A 277 -5.61 -11.74 3.59
CA GLU A 277 -5.66 -13.15 4.05
C GLU A 277 -4.49 -13.96 3.47
N LEU A 278 -4.11 -13.71 2.21
CA LEU A 278 -2.97 -14.39 1.58
C LEU A 278 -1.63 -13.99 2.21
N MET A 279 -1.50 -12.75 2.64
CA MET A 279 -0.26 -12.25 3.24
C MET A 279 -0.09 -12.71 4.70
N PHE A 280 -1.17 -12.81 5.47
CA PHE A 280 -1.14 -13.13 6.90
C PHE A 280 -1.49 -14.59 7.23
N SER A 281 -2.13 -15.35 6.33
CA SER A 281 -2.51 -16.76 6.56
C SER A 281 -1.33 -17.74 6.63
N LYS A 282 -0.12 -17.34 6.31
CA LYS A 282 1.08 -18.18 6.48
C LYS A 282 1.61 -18.25 7.92
N GLU A 283 1.10 -17.41 8.83
CA GLU A 283 1.56 -17.40 10.24
C GLU A 283 1.01 -18.58 11.07
N GLU A 284 -0.16 -19.13 10.75
CA GLU A 284 -0.78 -20.20 11.55
C GLU A 284 -0.21 -21.60 11.30
N ARG A 285 0.60 -21.80 10.24
CA ARG A 285 1.16 -23.13 9.91
C ARG A 285 2.55 -23.42 10.49
N VAL A 286 3.12 -22.54 11.31
CA VAL A 286 4.48 -22.73 11.90
C VAL A 286 4.43 -23.00 13.41
N VAL A 287 3.24 -23.16 13.98
CA VAL A 287 3.07 -23.54 15.40
C VAL A 287 2.30 -24.86 15.45
N GLN A 288 2.91 -25.92 14.96
CA GLN A 288 2.64 -27.31 15.35
C GLN A 288 3.95 -28.10 15.33
#